data_6f197551b0f3ab7ddadb22dfa2a85b5f
#
_entry.id   6f197551b0f3ab7ddadb22dfa2a85b5f
#
_cell.length_a   1.000
_cell.length_b   1.000
_cell.length_c   1.000
_cell.angle_alpha   90.00
_cell.angle_beta   90.00
_cell.angle_gamma   90.00
#
_symmetry.space_group_name_H-M   'P 1'
#
loop_
_entity.id
_entity.type
_entity.pdbx_description
1 polymer ?
#
loop_
_entity_poly.entity_id
_entity_poly.type
_entity_poly.pdbx_seq_one_letter_code
_entity_poly.pdbx_strand_id
1 'polypeptide(L)'
;RKKLSIELYVMVRPRGGDFLYSDEEFQIMIQDITLCKSSGCDGIVLGLLMSSGNVDKERSRILIEYAYPLGVTFHRAFDRAKDPFQALEDIIEIGCERILTSGQKPKAMEGIELISQLIQTADDRIIIMPGSGVNSKNIKELSNKTGAVEFHSSASVMINSKMEFENKLMSEKLQRITINEDEVASMSNVIKTLNS
;
A
#
# COMPACT_ATOMS: atom_id res chain seq x y z
N ARG A 1 -12.05 10.00 -11.63
CA ARG A 1 -12.99 9.87 -10.53
C ARG A 1 -14.46 9.77 -10.99
N LYS A 2 -14.95 10.67 -11.84
CA LYS A 2 -16.37 10.73 -12.27
C LYS A 2 -16.94 9.42 -12.84
N LYS A 3 -16.11 8.50 -13.32
CA LYS A 3 -16.51 7.20 -13.90
C LYS A 3 -16.40 6.03 -12.91
N LEU A 4 -15.91 6.28 -11.69
CA LEU A 4 -15.68 5.23 -10.69
C LEU A 4 -16.76 5.28 -9.61
N SER A 5 -17.30 4.11 -9.26
CA SER A 5 -18.23 3.90 -8.13
C SER A 5 -17.53 3.38 -6.86
N ILE A 6 -16.23 3.08 -6.96
CA ILE A 6 -15.38 2.62 -5.85
C ILE A 6 -14.48 3.75 -5.37
N GLU A 7 -13.99 3.64 -4.15
CA GLU A 7 -13.02 4.58 -3.59
C GLU A 7 -11.70 4.55 -4.37
N LEU A 8 -11.09 5.71 -4.52
CA LEU A 8 -9.83 5.92 -5.22
C LEU A 8 -8.80 6.53 -4.27
N TYR A 9 -7.82 5.73 -3.88
CA TYR A 9 -6.66 6.14 -3.12
C TYR A 9 -5.45 6.27 -4.04
N VAL A 10 -4.81 7.42 -4.05
CA VAL A 10 -3.70 7.74 -4.97
C VAL A 10 -2.36 7.64 -4.25
N MET A 11 -1.42 6.90 -4.86
CA MET A 11 -0.06 6.78 -4.34
C MET A 11 0.71 8.10 -4.54
N VAL A 12 1.05 8.76 -3.44
CA VAL A 12 1.89 9.96 -3.40
C VAL A 12 3.32 9.53 -3.06
N ARG A 13 4.09 9.24 -4.09
CA ARG A 13 5.47 8.75 -4.00
C ARG A 13 6.29 9.28 -5.17
N PRO A 14 7.13 10.30 -4.98
CA PRO A 14 7.80 11.00 -6.09
C PRO A 14 8.80 10.13 -6.85
N ARG A 15 9.35 9.09 -6.23
CA ARG A 15 10.31 8.17 -6.85
C ARG A 15 10.30 6.78 -6.24
N GLY A 16 10.94 5.84 -6.92
CA GLY A 16 11.32 4.53 -6.38
C GLY A 16 12.46 4.60 -5.36
N GLY A 17 12.91 3.44 -4.87
CA GLY A 17 13.99 3.31 -3.88
C GLY A 17 13.52 3.43 -2.44
N ASP A 18 14.27 4.16 -1.62
CA ASP A 18 13.98 4.36 -0.20
C ASP A 18 12.80 5.31 0.07
N PHE A 19 12.60 5.67 1.32
CA PHE A 19 11.52 6.53 1.78
C PHE A 19 12.03 7.77 2.56
N LEU A 20 13.31 8.10 2.36
CA LEU A 20 13.95 9.31 2.87
C LEU A 20 13.96 10.35 1.76
N TYR A 21 13.08 11.33 1.84
CA TYR A 21 12.87 12.32 0.78
C TYR A 21 13.60 13.63 1.05
N SER A 22 14.07 14.30 -0.02
CA SER A 22 14.60 15.66 0.04
C SER A 22 13.47 16.69 0.26
N ASP A 23 13.85 17.95 0.44
CA ASP A 23 12.86 19.04 0.59
C ASP A 23 12.10 19.27 -0.74
N GLU A 24 12.78 19.13 -1.88
CA GLU A 24 12.17 19.24 -3.20
C GLU A 24 11.16 18.11 -3.45
N GLU A 25 11.52 16.86 -3.10
CA GLU A 25 10.63 15.71 -3.20
C GLU A 25 9.41 15.87 -2.28
N PHE A 26 9.61 16.41 -1.09
CA PHE A 26 8.53 16.72 -0.17
C PHE A 26 7.57 17.78 -0.73
N GLN A 27 8.08 18.82 -1.38
CA GLN A 27 7.24 19.83 -2.05
C GLN A 27 6.44 19.22 -3.21
N ILE A 28 7.02 18.28 -3.97
CA ILE A 28 6.29 17.53 -5.00
C ILE A 28 5.12 16.76 -4.38
N MET A 29 5.34 16.09 -3.23
CA MET A 29 4.28 15.37 -2.53
C MET A 29 3.11 16.29 -2.11
N ILE A 30 3.39 17.50 -1.64
CA ILE A 30 2.36 18.49 -1.31
C ILE A 30 1.55 18.88 -2.55
N GLN A 31 2.22 19.10 -3.69
CA GLN A 31 1.56 19.43 -4.95
C GLN A 31 0.67 18.27 -5.44
N ASP A 32 1.16 17.04 -5.38
CA ASP A 32 0.41 15.84 -5.74
C ASP A 32 -0.85 15.67 -4.87
N ILE A 33 -0.74 15.90 -3.55
CA ILE A 33 -1.88 15.87 -2.63
C ILE A 33 -2.92 16.93 -3.01
N THR A 34 -2.47 18.14 -3.30
CA THR A 34 -3.36 19.23 -3.73
C THR A 34 -4.10 18.86 -5.01
N LEU A 35 -3.42 18.23 -5.96
CA LEU A 35 -4.03 17.74 -7.20
C LEU A 35 -5.04 16.62 -6.91
N CYS A 36 -4.73 15.66 -6.03
CA CYS A 36 -5.64 14.60 -5.61
C CYS A 36 -6.94 15.16 -5.04
N LYS A 37 -6.85 16.15 -4.13
CA LYS A 37 -8.03 16.83 -3.57
C LYS A 37 -8.88 17.49 -4.64
N SER A 38 -8.27 18.29 -5.51
CA SER A 38 -8.99 19.02 -6.57
C SER A 38 -9.61 18.07 -7.61
N SER A 39 -9.03 16.87 -7.78
CA SER A 39 -9.53 15.82 -8.67
C SER A 39 -10.64 14.96 -8.05
N GLY A 40 -10.97 15.18 -6.77
CA GLY A 40 -12.02 14.47 -6.04
C GLY A 40 -11.66 13.02 -5.72
N CYS A 41 -10.39 12.74 -5.39
CA CYS A 41 -9.98 11.45 -4.85
C CYS A 41 -10.57 11.25 -3.45
N ASP A 42 -10.70 10.01 -3.01
CA ASP A 42 -11.25 9.67 -1.70
C ASP A 42 -10.13 9.57 -0.65
N GLY A 43 -8.91 9.24 -1.08
CA GLY A 43 -7.77 9.14 -0.20
C GLY A 43 -6.43 9.20 -0.92
N ILE A 44 -5.37 9.21 -0.12
CA ILE A 44 -3.98 9.13 -0.57
C ILE A 44 -3.24 8.00 0.14
N VAL A 45 -2.13 7.58 -0.47
CA VAL A 45 -1.23 6.57 0.09
C VAL A 45 0.17 7.17 0.14
N LEU A 46 0.75 7.29 1.31
CA LEU A 46 2.08 7.88 1.53
C LEU A 46 2.90 7.08 2.54
N GLY A 47 4.14 7.49 2.79
CA GLY A 47 4.98 6.94 3.86
C GLY A 47 6.39 7.50 3.77
N LEU A 48 6.83 8.13 4.84
CA LEU A 48 8.14 8.77 4.97
C LEU A 48 8.88 8.18 6.16
N LEU A 49 10.18 7.95 5.96
CA LEU A 49 11.08 7.51 7.02
C LEU A 49 12.25 8.49 7.16
N MET A 50 12.75 8.60 8.37
CA MET A 50 14.02 9.24 8.66
C MET A 50 15.19 8.30 8.29
N SER A 51 16.40 8.83 8.18
CA SER A 51 17.62 8.03 7.97
C SER A 51 17.89 7.00 9.08
N SER A 52 17.32 7.21 10.26
CA SER A 52 17.36 6.28 11.40
C SER A 52 16.46 5.04 11.22
N GLY A 53 15.55 5.05 10.22
CA GLY A 53 14.51 4.05 10.03
C GLY A 53 13.24 4.28 10.86
N ASN A 54 13.15 5.39 11.60
CA ASN A 54 11.92 5.78 12.28
C ASN A 54 10.95 6.47 11.30
N VAL A 55 9.68 6.50 11.64
CA VAL A 55 8.69 7.29 10.89
C VAL A 55 9.02 8.77 10.99
N ASP A 56 9.03 9.47 9.86
CA ASP A 56 9.14 10.94 9.83
C ASP A 56 7.77 11.55 10.17
N LYS A 57 7.50 11.63 11.47
CA LYS A 57 6.20 12.11 11.99
C LYS A 57 5.93 13.56 11.61
N GLU A 58 6.96 14.40 11.66
CA GLU A 58 6.82 15.83 11.41
C GLU A 58 6.34 16.09 9.97
N ARG A 59 7.07 15.56 8.99
CA ARG A 59 6.71 15.72 7.58
C ARG A 59 5.43 14.96 7.23
N SER A 60 5.23 13.77 7.78
CA SER A 60 4.01 12.99 7.55
C SER A 60 2.77 13.74 8.06
N ARG A 61 2.83 14.36 9.24
CA ARG A 61 1.71 15.17 9.78
C ARG A 61 1.37 16.35 8.87
N ILE A 62 2.37 17.06 8.37
CA ILE A 62 2.14 18.17 7.41
C ILE A 62 1.41 17.65 6.17
N LEU A 63 1.84 16.53 5.58
CA LEU A 63 1.16 15.96 4.40
C LEU A 63 -0.28 15.54 4.71
N ILE A 64 -0.55 14.98 5.88
CA ILE A 64 -1.89 14.59 6.32
C ILE A 64 -2.78 15.83 6.50
N GLU A 65 -2.27 16.91 7.06
CA GLU A 65 -2.98 18.20 7.16
C GLU A 65 -3.36 18.75 5.77
N TYR A 66 -2.44 18.71 4.81
CA TYR A 66 -2.72 19.05 3.42
C TYR A 66 -3.78 18.14 2.78
N ALA A 67 -3.75 16.85 3.12
CA ALA A 67 -4.68 15.86 2.59
C ALA A 67 -6.11 16.04 3.12
N TYR A 68 -6.28 16.54 4.35
CA TYR A 68 -7.62 16.65 4.97
C TYR A 68 -8.65 17.29 4.03
N PRO A 69 -9.86 16.71 3.84
CA PRO A 69 -10.45 15.58 4.57
C PRO A 69 -10.28 14.21 3.89
N LEU A 70 -9.29 14.01 3.02
CA LEU A 70 -9.03 12.72 2.38
C LEU A 70 -8.55 11.67 3.39
N GLY A 71 -8.93 10.39 3.20
CA GLY A 71 -8.37 9.28 3.95
C GLY A 71 -6.89 9.09 3.66
N VAL A 72 -6.10 8.64 4.64
CA VAL A 72 -4.65 8.44 4.49
C VAL A 72 -4.23 7.02 4.86
N THR A 73 -3.59 6.34 3.91
CA THR A 73 -2.96 5.04 4.11
C THR A 73 -1.44 5.20 4.18
N PHE A 74 -0.80 4.68 5.23
CA PHE A 74 0.65 4.57 5.28
C PHE A 74 1.09 3.31 4.53
N HIS A 75 1.91 3.47 3.50
CA HIS A 75 2.29 2.37 2.62
C HIS A 75 3.45 1.53 3.18
N ARG A 76 4.02 0.64 2.35
CA ARG A 76 5.09 -0.30 2.69
C ARG A 76 6.43 0.35 3.11
N ALA A 77 6.52 1.65 3.29
CA ALA A 77 7.59 2.26 4.08
C ALA A 77 7.62 1.67 5.50
N PHE A 78 6.45 1.29 6.03
CA PHE A 78 6.32 0.56 7.29
C PHE A 78 7.19 -0.70 7.34
N ASP A 79 7.27 -1.44 6.24
CA ASP A 79 8.09 -2.66 6.17
C ASP A 79 9.62 -2.39 6.25
N ARG A 80 10.04 -1.14 6.20
CA ARG A 80 11.42 -0.66 6.34
C ARG A 80 11.66 0.09 7.64
N ALA A 81 10.64 0.24 8.48
CA ALA A 81 10.79 0.85 9.78
C ALA A 81 11.66 -0.02 10.70
N LYS A 82 12.47 0.64 11.54
CA LYS A 82 13.41 -0.02 12.46
C LYS A 82 12.67 -0.84 13.52
N ASP A 83 11.61 -0.29 14.08
CA ASP A 83 10.78 -0.90 15.10
C ASP A 83 9.30 -0.84 14.62
N PRO A 84 8.67 -1.99 14.32
CA PRO A 84 7.31 -2.00 13.79
C PRO A 84 6.25 -1.57 14.81
N PHE A 85 6.46 -1.80 16.11
CA PHE A 85 5.49 -1.41 17.13
C PHE A 85 5.56 0.09 17.42
N GLN A 86 6.76 0.66 17.48
CA GLN A 86 6.92 2.11 17.59
C GLN A 86 6.37 2.80 16.33
N ALA A 87 6.63 2.26 15.15
CA ALA A 87 6.09 2.79 13.90
C ALA A 87 4.55 2.73 13.86
N LEU A 88 3.94 1.65 14.39
CA LEU A 88 2.49 1.54 14.53
C LEU A 88 1.92 2.71 15.36
N GLU A 89 2.46 2.94 16.54
CA GLU A 89 2.01 4.03 17.41
C GLU A 89 2.23 5.41 16.78
N ASP A 90 3.38 5.64 16.16
CA ASP A 90 3.69 6.89 15.46
C ASP A 90 2.68 7.17 14.33
N ILE A 91 2.29 6.13 13.57
CA ILE A 91 1.37 6.25 12.44
C ILE A 91 -0.08 6.47 12.93
N ILE A 92 -0.46 5.85 14.04
CA ILE A 92 -1.76 6.13 14.70
C ILE A 92 -1.80 7.59 15.17
N GLU A 93 -0.75 8.05 15.85
CA GLU A 93 -0.66 9.41 16.40
C GLU A 93 -0.76 10.49 15.31
N ILE A 94 -0.20 10.27 14.14
CA ILE A 94 -0.27 11.24 13.03
C ILE A 94 -1.61 11.20 12.27
N GLY A 95 -2.49 10.23 12.56
CA GLY A 95 -3.87 10.21 12.05
C GLY A 95 -4.06 9.47 10.73
N CYS A 96 -3.25 8.46 10.41
CA CYS A 96 -3.53 7.55 9.30
C CYS A 96 -4.68 6.59 9.64
N GLU A 97 -5.44 6.19 8.63
CA GLU A 97 -6.55 5.22 8.77
C GLU A 97 -6.09 3.77 8.58
N ARG A 98 -5.02 3.57 7.80
CA ARG A 98 -4.54 2.24 7.39
C ARG A 98 -3.03 2.17 7.36
N ILE A 99 -2.50 0.97 7.58
CA ILE A 99 -1.11 0.61 7.30
C ILE A 99 -1.09 -0.56 6.32
N LEU A 100 -0.50 -0.34 5.15
CA LEU A 100 -0.21 -1.40 4.19
C LEU A 100 1.14 -2.04 4.54
N THR A 101 1.14 -3.32 4.87
CA THR A 101 2.35 -4.03 5.28
C THR A 101 2.41 -5.46 4.77
N SER A 102 3.59 -6.02 4.66
CA SER A 102 3.83 -7.46 4.51
C SER A 102 4.44 -8.10 5.76
N GLY A 103 4.33 -7.41 6.91
CA GLY A 103 4.93 -7.88 8.17
C GLY A 103 6.46 -7.86 8.13
N GLN A 104 7.05 -6.83 7.51
CA GLN A 104 8.50 -6.67 7.33
C GLN A 104 9.17 -7.86 6.61
N LYS A 105 8.42 -8.58 5.79
CA LYS A 105 8.88 -9.70 4.97
C LYS A 105 8.69 -9.41 3.48
N PRO A 106 9.34 -10.16 2.59
CA PRO A 106 9.11 -10.00 1.15
C PRO A 106 7.64 -10.16 0.74
N LYS A 107 6.91 -11.09 1.38
CA LYS A 107 5.49 -11.37 1.12
C LYS A 107 4.70 -11.43 2.42
N ALA A 108 3.41 -11.05 2.36
CA ALA A 108 2.50 -11.05 3.52
C ALA A 108 2.38 -12.44 4.18
N MET A 109 2.36 -13.52 3.39
CA MET A 109 2.32 -14.88 3.92
C MET A 109 3.54 -15.26 4.77
N GLU A 110 4.68 -14.65 4.54
CA GLU A 110 5.90 -14.84 5.32
C GLU A 110 5.90 -14.00 6.61
N GLY A 111 5.08 -12.94 6.66
CA GLY A 111 4.98 -11.99 7.77
C GLY A 111 3.74 -12.16 8.65
N ILE A 112 3.03 -13.29 8.53
CA ILE A 112 1.75 -13.53 9.24
C ILE A 112 1.85 -13.25 10.75
N GLU A 113 2.92 -13.70 11.40
CA GLU A 113 3.12 -13.56 12.85
C GLU A 113 3.13 -12.07 13.25
N LEU A 114 3.95 -11.26 12.58
CA LEU A 114 4.02 -9.83 12.88
C LEU A 114 2.71 -9.12 12.50
N ILE A 115 2.09 -9.46 11.38
CA ILE A 115 0.80 -8.88 10.97
C ILE A 115 -0.27 -9.14 12.04
N SER A 116 -0.36 -10.37 12.54
CA SER A 116 -1.29 -10.73 13.63
C SER A 116 -1.03 -9.94 14.90
N GLN A 117 0.23 -9.80 15.31
CA GLN A 117 0.61 -9.02 16.48
C GLN A 117 0.27 -7.53 16.31
N LEU A 118 0.52 -6.97 15.12
CA LEU A 118 0.18 -5.58 14.80
C LEU A 118 -1.34 -5.33 14.87
N ILE A 119 -2.16 -6.26 14.36
CA ILE A 119 -3.62 -6.16 14.43
C ILE A 119 -4.08 -6.17 15.90
N GLN A 120 -3.55 -7.09 16.72
CA GLN A 120 -3.86 -7.16 18.15
C GLN A 120 -3.44 -5.89 18.89
N THR A 121 -2.23 -5.38 18.59
CA THR A 121 -1.69 -4.17 19.24
C THR A 121 -2.44 -2.92 18.77
N ALA A 122 -2.88 -2.88 17.52
CA ALA A 122 -3.64 -1.76 16.97
C ALA A 122 -4.99 -1.56 17.69
N ASP A 123 -5.62 -2.63 18.16
CA ASP A 123 -6.87 -2.60 18.94
C ASP A 123 -7.93 -1.68 18.30
N ASP A 124 -8.23 -1.92 17.03
CA ASP A 124 -9.16 -1.18 16.17
C ASP A 124 -8.85 0.33 15.98
N ARG A 125 -7.71 0.83 16.50
CA ARG A 125 -7.30 2.24 16.32
C ARG A 125 -6.85 2.57 14.90
N ILE A 126 -6.44 1.57 14.13
CA ILE A 126 -6.00 1.67 12.73
C ILE A 126 -6.15 0.33 12.04
N ILE A 127 -6.45 0.34 10.74
CA ILE A 127 -6.57 -0.89 9.95
C ILE A 127 -5.19 -1.35 9.50
N ILE A 128 -4.83 -2.59 9.82
CA ILE A 128 -3.65 -3.25 9.26
C ILE A 128 -4.07 -4.02 8.02
N MET A 129 -3.60 -3.58 6.86
CA MET A 129 -3.94 -4.12 5.54
C MET A 129 -2.78 -4.93 4.97
N PRO A 130 -2.82 -6.28 5.01
CA PRO A 130 -1.78 -7.11 4.41
C PRO A 130 -1.67 -6.89 2.91
N GLY A 131 -0.42 -6.78 2.41
CA GLY A 131 -0.13 -6.66 0.98
C GLY A 131 1.21 -7.29 0.61
N SER A 132 1.49 -7.38 -0.67
CA SER A 132 2.59 -8.12 -1.29
C SER A 132 2.34 -9.63 -1.38
N GLY A 133 2.00 -10.07 -2.58
CA GLY A 133 1.76 -11.48 -2.89
C GLY A 133 0.41 -12.02 -2.41
N VAL A 134 -0.51 -11.14 -2.00
CA VAL A 134 -1.90 -11.51 -1.70
C VAL A 134 -2.63 -11.83 -3.00
N ASN A 135 -3.35 -12.95 -3.00
CA ASN A 135 -4.11 -13.46 -4.14
C ASN A 135 -5.28 -14.34 -3.68
N SER A 136 -6.15 -14.77 -4.62
CA SER A 136 -7.35 -15.56 -4.32
C SER A 136 -7.08 -16.89 -3.61
N LYS A 137 -5.87 -17.45 -3.74
CA LYS A 137 -5.50 -18.75 -3.13
C LYS A 137 -5.05 -18.63 -1.68
N ASN A 138 -4.55 -17.44 -1.27
CA ASN A 138 -3.98 -17.27 0.07
C ASN A 138 -4.73 -16.26 0.95
N ILE A 139 -5.61 -15.44 0.40
CA ILE A 139 -6.32 -14.38 1.14
C ILE A 139 -7.16 -14.93 2.30
N LYS A 140 -7.80 -16.09 2.11
CA LYS A 140 -8.59 -16.76 3.16
C LYS A 140 -7.70 -17.22 4.32
N GLU A 141 -6.57 -17.85 4.01
CA GLU A 141 -5.60 -18.28 5.02
C GLU A 141 -5.03 -17.09 5.78
N LEU A 142 -4.70 -16.03 5.04
CA LEU A 142 -4.16 -14.78 5.61
C LEU A 142 -5.17 -14.15 6.57
N SER A 143 -6.46 -14.05 6.17
CA SER A 143 -7.53 -13.54 7.03
C SER A 143 -7.67 -14.37 8.31
N ASN A 144 -7.78 -15.69 8.18
CA ASN A 144 -7.97 -16.60 9.32
C ASN A 144 -6.80 -16.58 10.32
N LYS A 145 -5.57 -16.42 9.84
CA LYS A 145 -4.37 -16.43 10.70
C LYS A 145 -4.05 -15.08 11.32
N THR A 146 -4.45 -13.98 10.68
CA THR A 146 -4.09 -12.64 11.14
C THR A 146 -5.25 -11.88 11.76
N GLY A 147 -6.49 -12.19 11.38
CA GLY A 147 -7.67 -11.40 11.69
C GLY A 147 -7.85 -10.17 10.77
N ALA A 148 -7.04 -10.04 9.72
CA ALA A 148 -7.16 -8.93 8.78
C ALA A 148 -8.50 -8.96 8.02
N VAL A 149 -9.10 -7.79 7.84
CA VAL A 149 -10.39 -7.60 7.16
C VAL A 149 -10.24 -6.84 5.82
N GLU A 150 -9.16 -6.09 5.63
CA GLU A 150 -8.81 -5.42 4.39
C GLU A 150 -7.50 -5.99 3.83
N PHE A 151 -7.41 -6.07 2.50
CA PHE A 151 -6.27 -6.67 1.81
C PHE A 151 -5.88 -5.84 0.59
N HIS A 152 -4.58 -5.80 0.30
CA HIS A 152 -4.06 -5.17 -0.91
C HIS A 152 -3.45 -6.21 -1.85
N SER A 153 -3.82 -6.15 -3.12
CA SER A 153 -3.22 -6.95 -4.18
C SER A 153 -3.04 -6.12 -5.45
N SER A 154 -1.96 -6.35 -6.16
CA SER A 154 -1.78 -5.79 -7.50
C SER A 154 -2.62 -6.53 -8.55
N ALA A 155 -3.06 -7.74 -8.25
CA ALA A 155 -3.71 -8.66 -9.19
C ALA A 155 -3.00 -8.71 -10.55
N SER A 156 -1.67 -8.55 -10.55
CA SER A 156 -0.89 -8.38 -11.77
C SER A 156 -0.58 -9.72 -12.43
N VAL A 157 -0.59 -9.72 -13.76
CA VAL A 157 -0.12 -10.82 -14.60
C VAL A 157 0.83 -10.30 -15.66
N MET A 158 1.84 -11.09 -15.98
CA MET A 158 2.77 -10.80 -17.06
C MET A 158 2.24 -11.39 -18.37
N ILE A 159 2.12 -10.57 -19.40
CA ILE A 159 1.73 -11.01 -20.73
C ILE A 159 2.86 -10.80 -21.72
N ASN A 160 3.00 -11.74 -22.66
CA ASN A 160 3.99 -11.65 -23.72
C ASN A 160 3.61 -10.58 -24.74
N SER A 161 4.61 -10.02 -25.40
CA SER A 161 4.41 -9.14 -26.54
C SER A 161 3.74 -9.90 -27.68
N LYS A 162 2.93 -9.18 -28.47
CA LYS A 162 2.38 -9.64 -29.74
C LYS A 162 3.28 -9.26 -30.94
N MET A 163 4.45 -8.64 -30.67
CA MET A 163 5.41 -8.36 -31.74
C MET A 163 6.01 -9.65 -32.26
N GLU A 164 6.06 -9.78 -33.58
CA GLU A 164 6.66 -10.95 -34.25
C GLU A 164 8.19 -10.83 -34.35
N PHE A 165 8.70 -9.60 -34.43
CA PHE A 165 10.14 -9.33 -34.45
C PHE A 165 10.66 -9.02 -33.06
N GLU A 166 11.76 -9.68 -32.68
CA GLU A 166 12.53 -9.41 -31.48
C GLU A 166 14.01 -9.22 -31.85
N ASN A 167 14.58 -8.08 -31.47
CA ASN A 167 16.02 -7.87 -31.62
C ASN A 167 16.76 -8.61 -30.52
N LYS A 168 17.39 -9.73 -30.86
CA LYS A 168 18.13 -10.60 -29.90
C LYS A 168 19.38 -9.95 -29.28
N LEU A 169 19.79 -8.79 -29.79
CA LEU A 169 20.92 -8.02 -29.21
C LEU A 169 20.47 -7.14 -28.04
N MET A 170 19.16 -6.98 -27.83
CA MET A 170 18.58 -6.25 -26.71
C MET A 170 18.32 -7.20 -25.55
N SER A 171 18.60 -6.75 -24.33
CA SER A 171 18.43 -7.54 -23.10
C SER A 171 17.05 -7.39 -22.47
N GLU A 172 16.30 -6.34 -22.84
CA GLU A 172 14.99 -6.05 -22.34
C GLU A 172 13.96 -7.06 -22.85
N LYS A 173 13.15 -7.57 -21.92
CA LYS A 173 12.03 -8.47 -22.28
C LYS A 173 10.87 -7.67 -22.83
N LEU A 174 10.29 -8.13 -23.93
CA LEU A 174 9.09 -7.54 -24.55
C LEU A 174 7.78 -7.89 -23.82
N GLN A 175 7.87 -8.26 -22.55
CA GLN A 175 6.72 -8.58 -21.69
C GLN A 175 6.21 -7.31 -21.02
N ARG A 176 4.92 -7.23 -20.78
CA ARG A 176 4.32 -6.16 -19.99
C ARG A 176 3.47 -6.70 -18.86
N ILE A 177 3.40 -5.95 -17.79
CA ILE A 177 2.51 -6.24 -16.67
C ILE A 177 1.14 -5.64 -16.97
N THR A 178 0.08 -6.41 -16.70
CA THR A 178 -1.32 -5.94 -16.76
C THR A 178 -2.08 -6.49 -15.55
N ILE A 179 -3.33 -6.06 -15.38
CA ILE A 179 -4.23 -6.57 -14.36
C ILE A 179 -4.90 -7.85 -14.86
N ASN A 180 -5.03 -8.84 -13.99
CA ASN A 180 -5.82 -10.05 -14.21
C ASN A 180 -7.21 -9.83 -13.61
N GLU A 181 -8.20 -9.57 -14.46
CA GLU A 181 -9.58 -9.29 -14.03
C GLU A 181 -10.23 -10.51 -13.36
N ASP A 182 -9.93 -11.73 -13.82
CA ASP A 182 -10.44 -12.97 -13.20
C ASP A 182 -9.90 -13.14 -11.77
N GLU A 183 -8.65 -12.76 -11.53
CA GLU A 183 -8.05 -12.78 -10.20
C GLU A 183 -8.71 -11.75 -9.27
N VAL A 184 -9.00 -10.55 -9.76
CA VAL A 184 -9.75 -9.52 -9.02
C VAL A 184 -11.13 -10.04 -8.63
N ALA A 185 -11.87 -10.63 -9.58
CA ALA A 185 -13.19 -11.21 -9.32
C ALA A 185 -13.11 -12.37 -8.30
N SER A 186 -12.12 -13.24 -8.44
CA SER A 186 -11.90 -14.37 -7.53
C SER A 186 -11.62 -13.90 -6.10
N MET A 187 -10.72 -12.94 -5.91
CA MET A 187 -10.43 -12.35 -4.59
C MET A 187 -11.68 -11.70 -3.99
N SER A 188 -12.43 -10.92 -4.78
CA SER A 188 -13.67 -10.29 -4.32
C SER A 188 -14.69 -11.31 -3.82
N ASN A 189 -14.83 -12.43 -4.52
CA ASN A 189 -15.73 -13.50 -4.11
C ASN A 189 -15.28 -14.17 -2.80
N VAL A 190 -13.99 -14.42 -2.62
CA VAL A 190 -13.47 -14.96 -1.36
C VAL A 190 -13.74 -14.01 -0.20
N ILE A 191 -13.47 -12.71 -0.36
CA ILE A 191 -13.71 -11.71 0.71
C ILE A 191 -15.20 -11.66 1.09
N LYS A 192 -16.12 -11.71 0.14
CA LYS A 192 -17.56 -11.75 0.43
C LYS A 192 -17.95 -12.95 1.31
N THR A 193 -17.30 -14.09 1.11
CA THR A 193 -17.56 -15.30 1.94
C THR A 193 -16.92 -15.25 3.32
N LEU A 194 -15.93 -14.36 3.55
CA LEU A 194 -15.33 -14.17 4.87
C LEU A 194 -16.18 -13.26 5.76
N ASN A 195 -16.99 -12.37 5.15
CA ASN A 195 -17.83 -11.39 5.82
C ASN A 195 -19.29 -11.84 5.96
N SER A 196 -19.62 -13.03 5.51
CA SER A 196 -20.96 -13.67 5.63
C SER A 196 -20.97 -14.68 6.77
#